data_403f8439c18ac6e7ca6c0059ed3f5357
#
_entry.id   403f8439c18ac6e7ca6c0059ed3f5357
#
_cell.length_a   1.000
_cell.length_b   1.000
_cell.length_c   1.000
_cell.angle_alpha   90.00
_cell.angle_beta   90.00
_cell.angle_gamma   90.00
#
_symmetry.space_group_name_H-M   'P 1'
#
loop_
_entity.id
_entity.type
_entity.pdbx_description
1 polymer ?
#
loop_
_entity_poly.entity_id
_entity_poly.type
_entity_poly.pdbx_seq_one_letter_code
_entity_poly.pdbx_strand_id
1 'polypeptide(L)'
;MKVLSLFSGCGGMDLGLEGGFLAHKSSINNDIYASHVLNHDENYVYLEKTGFETVFANDILPFAKLAWCNFFKTRVNEPENIFHLESIVDVVNNIENKEFSFPNDIDVVTGGFPCQDFSFA
;
A
#
# COMPACT_ATOMS: atom_id res chain seq x y z
N MET A 1 -0.57 12.65 -4.68
CA MET A 1 -0.77 12.63 -3.20
C MET A 1 0.10 11.53 -2.62
N LYS A 2 0.92 11.87 -1.62
CA LYS A 2 1.86 10.93 -0.98
C LYS A 2 1.17 10.15 0.14
N VAL A 3 1.32 8.84 0.10
CA VAL A 3 0.74 7.90 1.07
C VAL A 3 1.84 7.34 1.97
N LEU A 4 1.61 7.38 3.27
CA LEU A 4 2.37 6.67 4.28
C LEU A 4 1.53 5.49 4.74
N SER A 5 2.01 4.28 4.48
CA SER A 5 1.30 3.02 4.74
C SER A 5 1.92 2.28 5.92
N LEU A 6 1.16 2.11 6.99
CA LEU A 6 1.56 1.37 8.18
C LEU A 6 0.83 0.02 8.22
N PHE A 7 1.52 -1.01 8.69
CA PHE A 7 0.99 -2.39 8.66
C PHE A 7 0.56 -2.78 7.25
N SER A 8 1.42 -2.47 6.27
CA SER A 8 1.11 -2.52 4.84
C SER A 8 0.79 -3.93 4.34
N GLY A 9 1.24 -4.97 5.05
CA GLY A 9 1.10 -6.35 4.59
C GLY A 9 1.70 -6.53 3.20
N CYS A 10 1.00 -7.22 2.32
CA CYS A 10 1.42 -7.40 0.92
C CYS A 10 1.06 -6.21 0.00
N GLY A 11 0.55 -5.10 0.53
CA GLY A 11 0.27 -3.88 -0.22
C GLY A 11 -1.12 -3.81 -0.86
N GLY A 12 -2.08 -4.57 -0.36
CA GLY A 12 -3.43 -4.56 -0.95
C GLY A 12 -4.12 -3.19 -0.89
N MET A 13 -3.97 -2.47 0.23
CA MET A 13 -4.53 -1.12 0.39
C MET A 13 -3.75 -0.10 -0.47
N ASP A 14 -2.43 -0.21 -0.49
CA ASP A 14 -1.53 0.63 -1.28
C ASP A 14 -1.86 0.51 -2.76
N LEU A 15 -1.99 -0.73 -3.25
CA LEU A 15 -2.41 -1.02 -4.61
C LEU A 15 -3.80 -0.45 -4.93
N GLY A 16 -4.75 -0.62 -4.01
CA GLY A 16 -6.11 -0.10 -4.17
C GLY A 16 -6.14 1.42 -4.29
N LEU A 17 -5.30 2.12 -3.53
CA LEU A 17 -5.16 3.58 -3.61
C LEU A 17 -4.48 4.02 -4.91
N GLU A 18 -3.40 3.36 -5.32
CA GLU A 18 -2.63 3.76 -6.51
C GLU A 18 -3.32 3.42 -7.84
N GLY A 19 -4.18 2.41 -7.87
CA GLY A 19 -4.77 1.92 -9.11
C GLY A 19 -3.74 1.29 -10.05
N GLY A 20 -3.98 1.35 -11.36
CA GLY A 20 -3.03 0.90 -12.38
C GLY A 20 -2.80 -0.60 -12.39
N PHE A 21 -3.83 -1.42 -12.26
CA PHE A 21 -3.73 -2.88 -12.26
C PHE A 21 -4.93 -3.55 -12.94
N LEU A 22 -4.74 -4.82 -13.30
CA LEU A 22 -5.81 -5.67 -13.81
C LEU A 22 -6.62 -6.28 -12.66
N ALA A 23 -7.93 -6.13 -12.71
CA ALA A 23 -8.87 -6.75 -11.78
C ALA A 23 -9.88 -7.62 -12.53
N HIS A 24 -10.34 -8.69 -11.91
CA HIS A 24 -11.42 -9.49 -12.48
C HIS A 24 -12.73 -8.71 -12.44
N LYS A 25 -13.52 -8.75 -13.51
CA LYS A 25 -14.78 -7.98 -13.62
C LYS A 25 -15.74 -8.16 -12.45
N SER A 26 -15.82 -9.38 -11.91
CA SER A 26 -16.70 -9.66 -10.76
C SER A 26 -16.27 -9.03 -9.45
N SER A 27 -15.03 -8.51 -9.35
CA SER A 27 -14.52 -7.81 -8.16
C SER A 27 -14.71 -6.30 -8.22
N ILE A 28 -15.25 -5.78 -9.33
CA ILE A 28 -15.46 -4.35 -9.55
C ILE A 28 -16.94 -4.00 -9.39
N ASN A 29 -17.22 -2.99 -8.57
CA ASN A 29 -18.54 -2.38 -8.53
C ASN A 29 -18.67 -1.40 -9.71
N ASN A 30 -19.36 -1.82 -10.76
CA ASN A 30 -19.53 -1.05 -11.99
C ASN A 30 -20.26 0.28 -11.78
N ASP A 31 -21.14 0.38 -10.77
CA ASP A 31 -21.88 1.61 -10.50
C ASP A 31 -20.95 2.73 -9.98
N ILE A 32 -19.84 2.33 -9.36
CA ILE A 32 -18.88 3.28 -8.77
C ILE A 32 -17.66 3.49 -9.68
N TYR A 33 -17.15 2.41 -10.28
CA TYR A 33 -15.84 2.41 -10.93
C TYR A 33 -15.86 2.40 -12.45
N ALA A 34 -17.04 2.42 -13.10
CA ALA A 34 -17.12 2.37 -14.56
C ALA A 34 -16.30 3.46 -15.26
N SER A 35 -16.21 4.66 -14.67
CA SER A 35 -15.42 5.77 -15.20
C SER A 35 -13.90 5.60 -15.06
N HIS A 36 -13.43 4.69 -14.22
CA HIS A 36 -12.02 4.44 -13.93
C HIS A 36 -11.47 3.20 -14.66
N VAL A 37 -12.29 2.54 -15.47
CA VAL A 37 -11.89 1.40 -16.29
C VAL A 37 -11.35 1.92 -17.62
N LEU A 38 -10.05 1.72 -17.89
CA LEU A 38 -9.42 2.15 -19.13
C LEU A 38 -9.55 1.13 -20.25
N ASN A 39 -9.52 -0.15 -19.92
CA ASN A 39 -9.59 -1.25 -20.89
C ASN A 39 -10.20 -2.47 -20.24
N HIS A 40 -10.79 -3.33 -21.05
CA HIS A 40 -11.34 -4.61 -20.60
C HIS A 40 -11.19 -5.66 -21.67
N ASP A 41 -10.96 -6.89 -21.25
CA ASP A 41 -11.15 -8.10 -22.05
C ASP A 41 -12.39 -8.88 -21.57
N GLU A 42 -12.46 -10.15 -21.93
CA GLU A 42 -13.60 -11.01 -21.57
C GLU A 42 -13.82 -11.11 -20.05
N ASN A 43 -12.73 -11.22 -19.25
CA ASN A 43 -12.80 -11.50 -17.82
C ASN A 43 -12.20 -10.42 -16.94
N TYR A 44 -11.32 -9.56 -17.48
CA TYR A 44 -10.55 -8.58 -16.73
C TYR A 44 -10.80 -7.15 -17.18
N VAL A 45 -10.59 -6.24 -16.27
CA VAL A 45 -10.58 -4.80 -16.52
C VAL A 45 -9.28 -4.20 -16.02
N TYR A 46 -8.76 -3.22 -16.74
CA TYR A 46 -7.63 -2.42 -16.27
C TYR A 46 -8.15 -1.14 -15.62
N LEU A 47 -7.83 -0.98 -14.34
CA LEU A 47 -8.15 0.23 -13.60
C LEU A 47 -7.07 1.29 -13.85
N GLU A 48 -7.48 2.54 -14.03
CA GLU A 48 -6.54 3.64 -14.21
C GLU A 48 -5.67 3.87 -12.96
N LYS A 49 -4.50 4.46 -13.17
CA LYS A 49 -3.70 4.97 -12.06
C LYS A 49 -4.39 6.19 -11.47
N THR A 50 -4.37 6.26 -10.16
CA THR A 50 -4.85 7.43 -9.42
C THR A 50 -3.71 8.44 -9.23
N GLY A 51 -3.97 9.52 -8.52
CA GLY A 51 -2.94 10.47 -8.11
C GLY A 51 -2.24 10.11 -6.79
N PHE A 52 -2.45 8.90 -6.25
CA PHE A 52 -1.78 8.43 -5.03
C PHE A 52 -0.47 7.73 -5.35
N GLU A 53 0.50 7.87 -4.45
CA GLU A 53 1.82 7.24 -4.53
C GLU A 53 2.26 6.86 -3.12
N THR A 54 2.53 5.58 -2.89
CA THR A 54 3.06 5.10 -1.61
C THR A 54 4.54 5.42 -1.51
N VAL A 55 4.89 6.33 -0.61
CA VAL A 55 6.27 6.80 -0.41
C VAL A 55 6.93 6.21 0.83
N PHE A 56 6.16 5.54 1.68
CA PHE A 56 6.61 4.79 2.84
C PHE A 56 5.65 3.64 3.10
N ALA A 57 6.16 2.45 3.26
CA ALA A 57 5.42 1.26 3.66
C ALA A 57 6.14 0.57 4.83
N ASN A 58 5.40 0.00 5.78
CA ASN A 58 5.97 -0.67 6.94
C ASN A 58 5.18 -1.92 7.32
N ASP A 59 5.90 -2.98 7.60
CA ASP A 59 5.36 -4.18 8.26
C ASP A 59 6.49 -4.92 8.98
N ILE A 60 6.14 -5.77 9.92
CA ILE A 60 7.09 -6.60 10.67
C ILE A 60 7.37 -7.95 9.98
N LEU A 61 6.55 -8.34 9.01
CA LEU A 61 6.60 -9.65 8.38
C LEU A 61 7.52 -9.66 7.14
N PRO A 62 8.58 -10.50 7.10
CA PRO A 62 9.47 -10.59 5.95
C PRO A 62 8.76 -11.00 4.65
N PHE A 63 7.76 -11.87 4.74
CA PHE A 63 6.96 -12.29 3.58
C PHE A 63 6.11 -11.15 3.02
N ALA A 64 5.63 -10.25 3.88
CA ALA A 64 4.92 -9.05 3.46
C ALA A 64 5.84 -8.16 2.61
N LYS A 65 7.06 -7.89 3.09
CA LYS A 65 8.08 -7.14 2.33
C LYS A 65 8.36 -7.78 0.98
N LEU A 66 8.58 -9.10 0.96
CA LEU A 66 8.87 -9.82 -0.28
C LEU A 66 7.74 -9.68 -1.31
N ALA A 67 6.49 -9.87 -0.88
CA ALA A 67 5.33 -9.75 -1.73
C ALA A 67 5.12 -8.31 -2.22
N TRP A 68 5.21 -7.34 -1.32
CA TRP A 68 5.08 -5.91 -1.63
C TRP A 68 6.13 -5.48 -2.65
N CYS A 69 7.42 -5.71 -2.38
CA CYS A 69 8.52 -5.33 -3.26
C CYS A 69 8.43 -6.03 -4.62
N ASN A 70 8.03 -7.31 -4.67
CA ASN A 70 7.86 -8.02 -5.94
C ASN A 70 6.78 -7.39 -6.83
N PHE A 71 5.72 -6.90 -6.25
CA PHE A 71 4.67 -6.22 -7.01
C PHE A 71 5.13 -4.80 -7.40
N PHE A 72 5.60 -4.01 -6.43
CA PHE A 72 5.90 -2.60 -6.63
C PHE A 72 7.18 -2.34 -7.45
N LYS A 73 8.08 -3.33 -7.63
CA LYS A 73 9.24 -3.19 -8.55
C LYS A 73 8.86 -2.88 -10.00
N THR A 74 7.60 -3.12 -10.39
CA THR A 74 7.09 -2.72 -11.71
C THR A 74 6.68 -1.25 -11.77
N ARG A 75 6.67 -0.56 -10.64
CA ARG A 75 6.17 0.81 -10.46
C ARG A 75 7.24 1.79 -10.00
N VAL A 76 8.13 1.32 -9.13
CA VAL A 76 9.22 2.11 -8.56
C VAL A 76 10.55 1.39 -8.73
N ASN A 77 11.64 2.14 -8.85
CA ASN A 77 12.96 1.56 -9.15
C ASN A 77 13.54 0.76 -7.97
N GLU A 78 13.33 1.21 -6.75
CA GLU A 78 13.93 0.65 -5.53
C GLU A 78 12.88 0.47 -4.44
N PRO A 79 11.94 -0.49 -4.59
CA PRO A 79 10.85 -0.69 -3.65
C PRO A 79 11.34 -1.04 -2.24
N GLU A 80 12.53 -1.62 -2.13
CA GLU A 80 13.17 -1.97 -0.85
C GLU A 80 13.48 -0.73 0.01
N ASN A 81 13.67 0.42 -0.61
CA ASN A 81 13.92 1.68 0.09
C ASN A 81 12.62 2.31 0.62
N ILE A 82 11.49 1.91 0.07
CA ILE A 82 10.16 2.37 0.49
C ILE A 82 9.61 1.48 1.61
N PHE A 83 9.87 0.17 1.53
CA PHE A 83 9.34 -0.80 2.49
C PHE A 83 10.30 -1.04 3.66
N HIS A 84 9.93 -0.56 4.83
CA HIS A 84 10.65 -0.69 6.08
C HIS A 84 10.18 -1.93 6.84
N LEU A 85 11.06 -2.94 6.93
CA LEU A 85 10.82 -4.19 7.65
C LEU A 85 11.26 -4.04 9.10
N GLU A 86 10.40 -3.50 9.92
CA GLU A 86 10.66 -3.30 11.35
C GLU A 86 9.35 -3.12 12.13
N SER A 87 9.42 -3.27 13.45
CA SER A 87 8.29 -2.98 14.32
C SER A 87 7.92 -1.48 14.25
N ILE A 88 6.64 -1.17 14.23
CA ILE A 88 6.20 0.24 14.32
C ILE A 88 6.69 0.93 15.59
N VAL A 89 6.89 0.17 16.67
CA VAL A 89 7.46 0.68 17.92
C VAL A 89 8.90 1.12 17.71
N ASP A 90 9.69 0.35 16.96
CA ASP A 90 11.07 0.71 16.64
C ASP A 90 11.13 1.93 15.72
N VAL A 91 10.23 2.00 14.72
CA VAL A 91 10.10 3.21 13.88
C VAL A 91 9.85 4.45 14.73
N VAL A 92 8.91 4.37 15.68
CA VAL A 92 8.59 5.50 16.57
C VAL A 92 9.79 5.86 17.46
N ASN A 93 10.44 4.87 18.06
CA ASN A 93 11.64 5.10 18.88
C ASN A 93 12.75 5.77 18.08
N ASN A 94 13.00 5.34 16.84
CA ASN A 94 14.02 5.92 15.95
C ASN A 94 13.67 7.39 15.60
N ILE A 95 12.38 7.72 15.46
CA ILE A 95 11.93 9.10 15.25
C ILE A 95 12.17 9.95 16.49
N GLU A 96 11.82 9.46 17.68
CA GLU A 96 12.03 10.17 18.95
C GLU A 96 13.51 10.42 19.22
N ASN A 97 14.36 9.46 18.88
CA ASN A 97 15.82 9.58 18.98
C ASN A 97 16.45 10.43 17.86
N LYS A 98 15.68 10.90 16.89
CA LYS A 98 16.14 11.66 15.71
C LYS A 98 17.07 10.87 14.78
N GLU A 99 16.97 9.56 14.80
CA GLU A 99 17.71 8.63 13.92
C GLU A 99 16.99 8.38 12.60
N PHE A 100 15.67 8.63 12.57
CA PHE A 100 14.81 8.49 11.40
C PHE A 100 13.77 9.60 11.34
N SER A 101 13.27 9.88 10.14
CA SER A 101 12.10 10.74 9.93
C SER A 101 11.27 10.20 8.76
N PHE A 102 9.97 10.33 8.85
CA PHE A 102 9.11 10.05 7.71
C PHE A 102 9.38 11.01 6.55
N PRO A 103 9.08 10.59 5.31
CA PRO A 103 9.09 11.50 4.17
C PRO A 103 8.24 12.75 4.43
N ASN A 104 8.67 13.87 3.86
CA ASN A 104 7.94 15.12 3.98
C ASN A 104 6.70 15.14 3.07
N ASP A 105 5.74 16.01 3.39
CA ASP A 105 4.56 16.29 2.58
C ASP A 105 3.68 15.04 2.39
N ILE A 106 3.41 14.33 3.49
CA ILE A 106 2.46 13.21 3.50
C ILE A 106 1.04 13.77 3.48
N ASP A 107 0.26 13.34 2.49
CA ASP A 107 -1.14 13.72 2.33
C ASP A 107 -2.09 12.74 3.02
N VAL A 108 -1.73 11.44 3.03
CA VAL A 108 -2.58 10.35 3.55
C VAL A 108 -1.76 9.39 4.38
N VAL A 109 -2.30 8.99 5.52
CA VAL A 109 -1.77 7.90 6.34
C VAL A 109 -2.80 6.77 6.33
N THR A 110 -2.34 5.57 5.97
CA THR A 110 -3.15 4.34 6.04
C THR A 110 -2.59 3.39 7.09
N GLY A 111 -3.43 2.52 7.63
CA GLY A 111 -2.97 1.52 8.58
C GLY A 111 -4.00 0.44 8.86
N GLY A 112 -3.60 -0.82 8.67
CA GLY A 112 -4.38 -2.01 8.99
C GLY A 112 -3.81 -2.74 10.21
N PHE A 113 -3.77 -2.06 11.38
CA PHE A 113 -3.20 -2.66 12.58
C PHE A 113 -3.98 -3.90 13.05
N PRO A 114 -3.30 -4.92 13.59
CA PRO A 114 -3.94 -6.10 14.16
C PRO A 114 -4.87 -5.73 15.32
N CYS A 115 -6.11 -6.16 15.26
CA CYS A 115 -7.11 -5.91 16.30
C CYS A 115 -7.51 -7.17 17.08
N GLN A 116 -6.73 -8.25 16.99
CA GLN A 116 -7.02 -9.52 17.62
C GLN A 116 -7.15 -9.42 19.14
N ASP A 117 -6.35 -8.55 19.77
CA ASP A 117 -6.39 -8.34 21.23
C ASP A 117 -7.57 -7.45 21.68
N PHE A 118 -8.27 -6.83 20.74
CA PHE A 118 -9.42 -5.95 20.99
C PHE A 118 -10.75 -6.55 20.51
N SER A 119 -10.70 -7.71 19.85
CA SER A 119 -11.88 -8.41 19.33
C SER A 119 -12.31 -9.48 20.32
N PHE A 120 -13.39 -9.23 21.04
CA PHE A 120 -14.14 -10.26 21.77
C PHE A 120 -15.05 -10.96 20.76
N ALA A 121 -14.53 -11.97 20.12
CA ALA A 121 -15.31 -12.87 19.30
C ALA A 121 -15.58 -14.18 20.05
#